data_9741c1db784cb820d7d27dc8d72a49c4
#
_entry.id   9741c1db784cb820d7d27dc8d72a49c4
#
_cell.length_a   1.000
_cell.length_b   1.000
_cell.length_c   1.000
_cell.angle_alpha   90.00
_cell.angle_beta   90.00
_cell.angle_gamma   90.00
#
_symmetry.space_group_name_H-M   'P 1'
#
loop_
_entity.id
_entity.type
_entity.pdbx_description
1 polymer ?
#
loop_
_entity_poly.entity_id
_entity_poly.type
_entity_poly.pdbx_seq_one_letter_code
_entity_poly.pdbx_strand_id
1 'polypeptide(L)'
;MKALKSAGIALMLLASVALATQDGVILKYTPKKGDVLKLRIKGSLQIMGTDVVANLVTQSTVKEVAEDGSYTLEDKQLGGTASLGGQEMEIPETPGNIVVFNADGSVKEIRGDDVGPEAYRVAALNATNFPKTAVKVGSKWTEEVKANSEKGTVAMKREYEVVAEETIDGVATFVVKSKVSETQGAEPAAIEGKVWLAKSDSQLVKAEQKWINVPMAGAPGPITGSFVITREK
;
A
#
# COMPACT_ATOMS: atom_id res chain seq x y z
N MET A 1 -65.13 10.69 49.85
CA MET A 1 -64.56 10.56 48.52
C MET A 1 -63.11 11.07 48.57
N LYS A 2 -62.11 10.17 48.59
CA LYS A 2 -60.71 10.52 48.70
C LYS A 2 -60.05 10.14 47.30
N ALA A 3 -59.53 11.14 46.68
CA ALA A 3 -58.80 10.96 45.38
C ALA A 3 -57.38 10.43 45.62
N LEU A 4 -57.06 9.31 45.01
CA LEU A 4 -55.75 8.71 45.05
C LEU A 4 -54.86 9.39 43.96
N LYS A 5 -53.77 10.02 44.34
CA LYS A 5 -52.75 10.57 43.43
C LYS A 5 -51.76 9.48 43.17
N SER A 6 -51.72 9.01 41.92
CA SER A 6 -50.67 8.11 41.41
C SER A 6 -49.44 8.94 41.01
N ALA A 7 -48.34 8.72 41.72
CA ALA A 7 -47.04 9.26 41.36
C ALA A 7 -46.34 8.30 40.34
N GLY A 8 -46.17 8.76 39.10
CA GLY A 8 -45.40 8.05 38.09
C GLY A 8 -43.91 8.28 38.32
N ILE A 9 -43.19 7.20 38.60
CA ILE A 9 -41.70 7.20 38.62
C ILE A 9 -41.22 7.02 37.21
N ALA A 10 -40.68 8.10 36.61
CA ALA A 10 -39.96 8.02 35.32
C ALA A 10 -38.55 7.46 35.57
N LEU A 11 -38.35 6.21 35.16
CA LEU A 11 -37.05 5.57 35.19
C LEU A 11 -36.23 6.07 33.97
N MET A 12 -35.34 7.06 34.18
CA MET A 12 -34.34 7.45 33.16
C MET A 12 -33.27 6.37 33.07
N LEU A 13 -33.32 5.55 32.04
CA LEU A 13 -32.19 4.70 31.60
C LEU A 13 -31.11 5.60 31.03
N LEU A 14 -30.10 5.93 31.81
CA LEU A 14 -28.83 6.47 31.33
C LEU A 14 -28.09 5.33 30.66
N ALA A 15 -28.21 5.24 29.31
CA ALA A 15 -27.31 4.42 28.51
C ALA A 15 -25.94 5.08 28.57
N SER A 16 -25.07 4.61 29.46
CA SER A 16 -23.64 4.90 29.44
C SER A 16 -23.05 4.23 28.19
N VAL A 17 -22.89 4.99 27.13
CA VAL A 17 -22.02 4.61 26.03
C VAL A 17 -20.60 4.59 26.59
N ALA A 18 -20.12 3.42 26.98
CA ALA A 18 -18.72 3.19 27.25
C ALA A 18 -17.97 3.45 25.92
N LEU A 19 -17.40 4.65 25.78
CA LEU A 19 -16.37 4.93 24.80
C LEU A 19 -15.18 4.05 25.20
N ALA A 20 -15.13 2.83 24.66
CA ALA A 20 -13.93 2.04 24.69
C ALA A 20 -12.83 2.90 24.04
N THR A 21 -11.93 3.43 24.86
CA THR A 21 -10.68 4.01 24.36
C THR A 21 -9.92 2.86 23.70
N GLN A 22 -10.09 2.72 22.39
CA GLN A 22 -9.35 1.73 21.64
C GLN A 22 -7.89 2.20 21.66
N ASP A 23 -7.08 1.51 22.46
CA ASP A 23 -5.63 1.73 22.43
C ASP A 23 -5.19 1.52 20.99
N GLY A 24 -4.45 2.50 20.43
CA GLY A 24 -4.02 2.44 19.05
C GLY A 24 -3.06 1.26 18.81
N VAL A 25 -2.91 0.85 17.56
CA VAL A 25 -1.99 -0.21 17.11
C VAL A 25 -0.74 0.43 16.52
N ILE A 26 0.44 -0.03 16.90
CA ILE A 26 1.69 0.36 16.24
C ILE A 26 1.78 -0.40 14.92
N LEU A 27 1.71 0.33 13.81
CA LEU A 27 1.97 -0.23 12.50
C LEU A 27 3.47 -0.48 12.35
N LYS A 28 3.84 -1.73 12.11
CA LYS A 28 5.23 -2.12 11.89
C LYS A 28 5.27 -3.39 11.06
N TYR A 29 5.95 -3.33 9.93
CA TYR A 29 6.28 -4.53 9.18
C TYR A 29 7.41 -5.28 9.89
N THR A 30 7.19 -6.55 10.19
CA THR A 30 8.15 -7.42 10.88
C THR A 30 8.36 -8.69 10.06
N PRO A 31 9.13 -8.60 8.95
CA PRO A 31 9.35 -9.73 8.07
C PRO A 31 10.15 -10.82 8.77
N LYS A 32 9.89 -12.07 8.38
CA LYS A 32 10.70 -13.22 8.76
C LYS A 32 11.27 -13.87 7.51
N LYS A 33 12.49 -14.37 7.58
CA LYS A 33 13.09 -15.11 6.47
C LYS A 33 12.18 -16.27 6.06
N GLY A 34 11.88 -16.34 4.76
CA GLY A 34 10.99 -17.32 4.16
C GLY A 34 9.53 -16.87 4.05
N ASP A 35 9.14 -15.74 4.63
CA ASP A 35 7.79 -15.19 4.42
C ASP A 35 7.56 -14.95 2.93
N VAL A 36 6.36 -15.32 2.47
CA VAL A 36 5.93 -15.16 1.08
C VAL A 36 4.64 -14.36 1.05
N LEU A 37 4.62 -13.32 0.20
CA LEU A 37 3.43 -12.55 -0.10
C LEU A 37 3.14 -12.66 -1.59
N LYS A 38 2.00 -13.26 -1.94
CA LYS A 38 1.48 -13.28 -3.30
C LYS A 38 0.41 -12.21 -3.47
N LEU A 39 0.50 -11.46 -4.55
CA LEU A 39 -0.45 -10.41 -4.89
C LEU A 39 -0.98 -10.61 -6.29
N ARG A 40 -2.28 -10.48 -6.45
CA ARG A 40 -2.94 -10.32 -7.74
C ARG A 40 -3.15 -8.84 -8.00
N ILE A 41 -2.70 -8.37 -9.14
CA ILE A 41 -2.79 -6.98 -9.59
C ILE A 41 -3.71 -6.94 -10.80
N LYS A 42 -4.85 -6.29 -10.67
CA LYS A 42 -5.74 -5.99 -11.80
C LYS A 42 -5.70 -4.50 -12.06
N GLY A 43 -5.43 -4.10 -13.29
CA GLY A 43 -5.33 -2.70 -13.64
C GLY A 43 -5.93 -2.37 -14.98
N SER A 44 -6.40 -1.12 -15.10
CA SER A 44 -6.76 -0.51 -16.37
C SER A 44 -5.89 0.74 -16.50
N LEU A 45 -5.12 0.81 -17.55
CA LEU A 45 -4.14 1.89 -17.78
C LEU A 45 -4.15 2.31 -19.25
N GLN A 46 -3.66 3.50 -19.51
CA GLN A 46 -3.47 4.00 -20.86
C GLN A 46 -1.99 4.05 -21.21
N ILE A 47 -1.64 3.45 -22.35
CA ILE A 47 -0.31 3.52 -22.93
C ILE A 47 -0.45 4.14 -24.31
N MET A 48 0.11 5.32 -24.54
CA MET A 48 0.04 6.06 -25.82
C MET A 48 -1.39 6.18 -26.37
N GLY A 49 -2.36 6.43 -25.47
CA GLY A 49 -3.78 6.59 -25.84
C GLY A 49 -4.52 5.27 -26.08
N THR A 50 -3.87 4.13 -25.90
CA THR A 50 -4.52 2.81 -26.00
C THR A 50 -4.83 2.27 -24.63
N ASP A 51 -6.08 1.82 -24.41
CA ASP A 51 -6.49 1.19 -23.17
C ASP A 51 -5.90 -0.22 -23.05
N VAL A 52 -5.25 -0.47 -21.92
CA VAL A 52 -4.66 -1.76 -21.56
C VAL A 52 -5.31 -2.22 -20.26
N VAL A 53 -5.83 -3.45 -20.26
CA VAL A 53 -6.29 -4.13 -19.04
C VAL A 53 -5.28 -5.21 -18.70
N ALA A 54 -4.71 -5.17 -17.51
CA ALA A 54 -3.73 -6.15 -17.04
C ALA A 54 -4.25 -6.93 -15.84
N ASN A 55 -3.90 -8.21 -15.77
CA ASN A 55 -4.15 -9.09 -14.64
C ASN A 55 -2.88 -9.90 -14.39
N LEU A 56 -2.11 -9.48 -13.38
CA LEU A 56 -0.79 -10.01 -13.08
C LEU A 56 -0.80 -10.70 -11.71
N VAL A 57 0.07 -11.68 -11.54
CA VAL A 57 0.38 -12.25 -10.23
C VAL A 57 1.86 -11.99 -9.94
N THR A 58 2.13 -11.44 -8.77
CA THR A 58 3.48 -11.21 -8.27
C THR A 58 3.70 -11.94 -6.96
N GLN A 59 4.95 -12.25 -6.67
CA GLN A 59 5.35 -12.87 -5.42
C GLN A 59 6.58 -12.18 -4.86
N SER A 60 6.48 -11.74 -3.61
CA SER A 60 7.60 -11.25 -2.82
C SER A 60 8.00 -12.32 -1.80
N THR A 61 9.27 -12.65 -1.74
CA THR A 61 9.82 -13.62 -0.77
C THR A 61 10.90 -12.95 0.07
N VAL A 62 10.77 -13.02 1.40
CA VAL A 62 11.79 -12.52 2.32
C VAL A 62 13.00 -13.46 2.30
N LYS A 63 14.11 -13.03 1.72
CA LYS A 63 15.35 -13.81 1.60
C LYS A 63 16.20 -13.72 2.84
N GLU A 64 16.24 -12.55 3.47
CA GLU A 64 17.09 -12.26 4.62
C GLU A 64 16.48 -11.17 5.48
N VAL A 65 16.73 -11.24 6.78
CA VAL A 65 16.47 -10.16 7.74
C VAL A 65 17.75 -10.01 8.57
N ALA A 66 18.35 -8.83 8.53
CA ALA A 66 19.58 -8.53 9.25
C ALA A 66 19.30 -8.10 10.71
N GLU A 67 20.33 -8.11 11.55
CA GLU A 67 20.25 -7.74 12.97
C GLU A 67 19.81 -6.28 13.19
N ASP A 68 20.16 -5.38 12.26
CA ASP A 68 19.74 -3.96 12.28
C ASP A 68 18.29 -3.74 11.86
N GLY A 69 17.57 -4.83 11.52
CA GLY A 69 16.18 -4.82 11.06
C GLY A 69 16.03 -4.51 9.57
N SER A 70 17.12 -4.31 8.82
CA SER A 70 17.05 -4.26 7.36
C SER A 70 16.69 -5.63 6.79
N TYR A 71 16.04 -5.67 5.62
CA TYR A 71 15.58 -6.93 5.03
C TYR A 71 15.69 -6.93 3.52
N THR A 72 15.77 -8.12 2.95
CA THR A 72 15.90 -8.35 1.51
C THR A 72 14.70 -9.11 1.00
N LEU A 73 14.03 -8.57 -0.02
CA LEU A 73 12.97 -9.22 -0.75
C LEU A 73 13.46 -9.67 -2.13
N GLU A 74 12.98 -10.81 -2.59
CA GLU A 74 12.99 -11.22 -3.99
C GLU A 74 11.58 -11.03 -4.53
N ASP A 75 11.42 -10.12 -5.50
CA ASP A 75 10.13 -9.81 -6.12
C ASP A 75 10.08 -10.41 -7.53
N LYS A 76 9.16 -11.33 -7.76
CA LYS A 76 8.95 -12.02 -9.05
C LYS A 76 7.57 -11.72 -9.60
N GLN A 77 7.48 -11.57 -10.91
CA GLN A 77 6.22 -11.66 -11.63
C GLN A 77 5.99 -13.12 -12.03
N LEU A 78 4.90 -13.72 -11.56
CA LEU A 78 4.54 -15.11 -11.86
C LEU A 78 3.73 -15.25 -13.16
N GLY A 79 3.69 -14.19 -13.98
CA GLY A 79 2.93 -14.16 -15.21
C GLY A 79 1.56 -13.50 -15.05
N GLY A 80 0.75 -13.62 -16.10
CA GLY A 80 -0.59 -13.04 -16.15
C GLY A 80 -1.08 -12.84 -17.56
N THR A 81 -2.05 -11.93 -17.72
CA THR A 81 -2.58 -11.54 -19.02
C THR A 81 -2.65 -10.02 -19.17
N ALA A 82 -2.54 -9.53 -20.39
CA ALA A 82 -2.89 -8.16 -20.75
C ALA A 82 -3.80 -8.17 -21.97
N SER A 83 -4.75 -7.25 -22.02
CA SER A 83 -5.57 -7.01 -23.19
C SER A 83 -5.25 -5.63 -23.76
N LEU A 84 -4.86 -5.57 -25.02
CA LEU A 84 -4.57 -4.35 -25.75
C LEU A 84 -5.54 -4.23 -26.92
N GLY A 85 -6.41 -3.21 -26.93
CA GLY A 85 -7.40 -3.05 -28.00
C GLY A 85 -8.35 -4.27 -28.14
N GLY A 86 -8.60 -5.02 -27.07
CA GLY A 86 -9.44 -6.23 -27.07
C GLY A 86 -8.71 -7.53 -27.42
N GLN A 87 -7.44 -7.47 -27.77
CA GLN A 87 -6.61 -8.67 -27.97
C GLN A 87 -5.92 -9.05 -26.66
N GLU A 88 -6.17 -10.26 -26.19
CA GLU A 88 -5.53 -10.80 -24.99
C GLU A 88 -4.16 -11.40 -25.34
N MET A 89 -3.18 -11.10 -24.52
CA MET A 89 -1.81 -11.58 -24.61
C MET A 89 -1.40 -12.16 -23.26
N GLU A 90 -0.66 -13.25 -23.28
CA GLU A 90 0.00 -13.77 -22.09
C GLU A 90 1.22 -12.92 -21.73
N ILE A 91 1.36 -12.63 -20.44
CA ILE A 91 2.55 -12.01 -19.88
C ILE A 91 3.34 -13.11 -19.20
N PRO A 92 4.57 -13.40 -19.65
CA PRO A 92 5.36 -14.49 -19.10
C PRO A 92 5.83 -14.19 -17.68
N GLU A 93 6.24 -15.24 -16.98
CA GLU A 93 7.00 -15.13 -15.75
C GLU A 93 8.33 -14.41 -16.02
N THR A 94 8.73 -13.52 -15.12
CA THR A 94 10.02 -12.82 -15.21
C THR A 94 10.89 -13.14 -14.00
N PRO A 95 12.24 -13.18 -14.18
CA PRO A 95 13.17 -13.26 -13.08
C PRO A 95 12.90 -12.18 -12.03
N GLY A 96 13.14 -12.50 -10.77
CA GLY A 96 12.90 -11.56 -9.69
C GLY A 96 14.01 -10.52 -9.54
N ASN A 97 13.62 -9.31 -9.19
CA ASN A 97 14.55 -8.32 -8.67
C ASN A 97 14.74 -8.54 -7.16
N ILE A 98 15.95 -8.26 -6.70
CA ILE A 98 16.27 -8.24 -5.27
C ILE A 98 16.18 -6.80 -4.79
N VAL A 99 15.32 -6.56 -3.81
CA VAL A 99 15.17 -5.23 -3.19
C VAL A 99 15.62 -5.31 -1.73
N VAL A 100 16.59 -4.50 -1.38
CA VAL A 100 17.07 -4.36 0.00
C VAL A 100 16.41 -3.13 0.62
N PHE A 101 15.79 -3.32 1.77
CA PHE A 101 15.14 -2.26 2.53
C PHE A 101 15.90 -1.97 3.83
N ASN A 102 15.90 -0.73 4.24
CA ASN A 102 16.25 -0.36 5.60
C ASN A 102 15.14 -0.78 6.58
N ALA A 103 15.42 -0.80 7.87
CA ALA A 103 14.46 -1.14 8.91
C ALA A 103 13.20 -0.24 8.94
N ASP A 104 13.28 0.97 8.39
CA ASP A 104 12.18 1.92 8.27
C ASP A 104 11.31 1.72 7.01
N GLY A 105 11.64 0.72 6.18
CA GLY A 105 10.94 0.43 4.93
C GLY A 105 11.41 1.25 3.73
N SER A 106 12.39 2.14 3.89
CA SER A 106 12.98 2.86 2.76
C SER A 106 13.88 1.94 1.93
N VAL A 107 13.92 2.16 0.61
CA VAL A 107 14.73 1.34 -0.31
C VAL A 107 16.21 1.69 -0.17
N LYS A 108 17.02 0.70 0.22
CA LYS A 108 18.47 0.80 0.31
C LYS A 108 19.15 0.52 -1.01
N GLU A 109 18.76 -0.58 -1.68
CA GLU A 109 19.37 -1.04 -2.92
C GLU A 109 18.39 -1.89 -3.73
N ILE A 110 18.48 -1.83 -5.06
CA ILE A 110 17.78 -2.74 -5.96
C ILE A 110 18.84 -3.42 -6.82
N ARG A 111 18.74 -4.75 -6.98
CA ARG A 111 19.63 -5.59 -7.81
C ARG A 111 18.77 -6.42 -8.76
N GLY A 112 19.23 -6.62 -9.97
CA GLY A 112 18.57 -7.42 -11.00
C GLY A 112 18.92 -6.91 -12.38
N ASP A 113 18.26 -7.45 -13.39
CA ASP A 113 18.37 -7.00 -14.75
C ASP A 113 17.57 -5.70 -14.93
N ASP A 114 18.05 -4.77 -15.74
CA ASP A 114 17.38 -3.50 -16.09
C ASP A 114 17.06 -2.58 -14.89
N VAL A 115 17.90 -2.58 -13.86
CA VAL A 115 17.74 -1.68 -12.71
C VAL A 115 18.26 -0.28 -13.05
N GLY A 116 17.34 0.59 -13.46
CA GLY A 116 17.59 2.02 -13.73
C GLY A 116 16.99 2.94 -12.65
N PRO A 117 17.13 4.26 -12.83
CA PRO A 117 16.53 5.27 -11.94
C PRO A 117 15.01 5.11 -11.78
N GLU A 118 14.32 4.65 -12.82
CA GLU A 118 12.87 4.39 -12.80
C GLU A 118 12.50 3.34 -11.75
N ALA A 119 13.29 2.28 -11.59
CA ALA A 119 13.03 1.24 -10.61
C ALA A 119 13.06 1.81 -9.18
N TYR A 120 14.03 2.68 -8.87
CA TYR A 120 14.12 3.36 -7.58
C TYR A 120 12.97 4.36 -7.37
N ARG A 121 12.55 5.10 -8.42
CA ARG A 121 11.38 5.99 -8.34
C ARG A 121 10.11 5.23 -8.02
N VAL A 122 9.84 4.13 -8.75
CA VAL A 122 8.66 3.27 -8.52
C VAL A 122 8.69 2.67 -7.12
N ALA A 123 9.82 2.13 -6.71
CA ALA A 123 9.98 1.56 -5.38
C ALA A 123 9.76 2.62 -4.27
N ALA A 124 10.28 3.82 -4.46
CA ALA A 124 10.08 4.92 -3.53
C ALA A 124 8.62 5.40 -3.47
N LEU A 125 7.91 5.46 -4.61
CA LEU A 125 6.48 5.80 -4.65
C LEU A 125 5.60 4.77 -3.95
N ASN A 126 5.97 3.48 -3.99
CA ASN A 126 5.23 2.38 -3.36
C ASN A 126 5.68 2.08 -1.93
N ALA A 127 6.80 2.61 -1.46
CA ALA A 127 7.27 2.41 -0.10
C ALA A 127 6.29 3.03 0.91
N THR A 128 5.88 2.25 1.91
CA THR A 128 4.99 2.71 2.98
C THR A 128 5.81 2.91 4.24
N ASN A 129 5.90 4.14 4.71
CA ASN A 129 6.49 4.45 5.99
C ASN A 129 5.41 4.59 7.06
N PHE A 130 5.56 3.83 8.13
CA PHE A 130 4.63 3.85 9.25
C PHE A 130 5.02 4.89 10.28
N PRO A 131 4.03 5.52 10.97
CA PRO A 131 4.33 6.42 12.07
C PRO A 131 4.92 5.65 13.26
N LYS A 132 5.78 6.29 14.02
CA LYS A 132 6.39 5.71 15.24
C LYS A 132 5.39 5.60 16.40
N THR A 133 4.24 6.26 16.30
CA THR A 133 3.17 6.27 17.29
C THR A 133 2.07 5.30 16.91
N ALA A 134 1.33 4.79 17.91
CA ALA A 134 0.16 3.97 17.68
C ALA A 134 -0.92 4.74 16.89
N VAL A 135 -1.58 4.06 15.97
CA VAL A 135 -2.65 4.61 15.12
C VAL A 135 -4.00 4.01 15.47
N LYS A 136 -5.04 4.78 15.23
CA LYS A 136 -6.46 4.40 15.30
C LYS A 136 -7.21 5.12 14.19
N VAL A 137 -8.47 4.82 13.98
CA VAL A 137 -9.32 5.56 13.04
C VAL A 137 -9.26 7.07 13.34
N GLY A 138 -9.03 7.85 12.29
CA GLY A 138 -8.80 9.30 12.36
C GLY A 138 -7.32 9.71 12.50
N SER A 139 -6.39 8.79 12.77
CA SER A 139 -4.95 9.10 12.81
C SER A 139 -4.45 9.53 11.44
N LYS A 140 -3.62 10.58 11.41
CA LYS A 140 -3.01 11.14 10.20
C LYS A 140 -1.51 11.30 10.41
N TRP A 141 -0.74 11.07 9.34
CA TRP A 141 0.69 11.38 9.33
C TRP A 141 1.15 11.78 7.93
N THR A 142 2.23 12.49 7.90
CA THR A 142 2.85 13.00 6.68
C THR A 142 4.34 12.78 6.76
N GLU A 143 4.95 12.50 5.62
CA GLU A 143 6.39 12.40 5.47
C GLU A 143 6.84 13.18 4.23
N GLU A 144 7.96 13.88 4.37
CA GLU A 144 8.68 14.52 3.27
C GLU A 144 9.97 13.72 3.01
N VAL A 145 10.11 13.24 1.77
CA VAL A 145 11.28 12.49 1.32
C VAL A 145 12.10 13.39 0.40
N LYS A 146 13.37 13.54 0.72
CA LYS A 146 14.32 14.33 -0.09
C LYS A 146 14.67 13.57 -1.37
N ALA A 147 14.96 14.32 -2.43
CA ALA A 147 15.51 13.74 -3.65
C ALA A 147 16.88 13.07 -3.36
N ASN A 148 17.16 12.01 -4.09
CA ASN A 148 18.45 11.34 -4.10
C ASN A 148 18.93 11.20 -5.55
N SER A 149 19.86 12.04 -5.97
CA SER A 149 20.37 12.08 -7.36
C SER A 149 21.16 10.83 -7.74
N GLU A 150 21.82 10.15 -6.78
CA GLU A 150 22.55 8.91 -7.03
C GLU A 150 21.60 7.76 -7.43
N LYS A 151 20.40 7.75 -6.84
CA LYS A 151 19.36 6.77 -7.14
C LYS A 151 18.34 7.26 -8.18
N GLY A 152 18.44 8.50 -8.61
CA GLY A 152 17.47 9.12 -9.53
C GLY A 152 16.08 9.33 -8.92
N THR A 153 15.94 9.30 -7.59
CA THR A 153 14.65 9.57 -6.94
C THR A 153 14.40 11.06 -6.78
N VAL A 154 13.14 11.46 -6.91
CA VAL A 154 12.68 12.84 -6.82
C VAL A 154 12.16 13.10 -5.41
N ALA A 155 12.22 14.36 -4.97
CA ALA A 155 11.60 14.76 -3.70
C ALA A 155 10.10 14.48 -3.75
N MET A 156 9.54 13.93 -2.66
CA MET A 156 8.14 13.57 -2.60
C MET A 156 7.52 13.85 -1.24
N LYS A 157 6.22 14.00 -1.24
CA LYS A 157 5.36 14.10 -0.06
C LYS A 157 4.46 12.87 0.02
N ARG A 158 4.37 12.30 1.21
CA ARG A 158 3.48 11.19 1.52
C ARG A 158 2.50 11.61 2.59
N GLU A 159 1.23 11.37 2.38
CA GLU A 159 0.12 11.74 3.26
C GLU A 159 -0.76 10.51 3.51
N TYR A 160 -1.08 10.24 4.76
CA TYR A 160 -1.83 9.07 5.17
C TYR A 160 -2.90 9.42 6.19
N GLU A 161 -4.03 8.71 6.13
CA GLU A 161 -5.13 8.81 7.09
C GLU A 161 -5.77 7.44 7.30
N VAL A 162 -5.87 6.98 8.53
CA VAL A 162 -6.67 5.79 8.88
C VAL A 162 -8.13 6.18 8.86
N VAL A 163 -8.87 5.74 7.84
CA VAL A 163 -10.27 6.15 7.63
C VAL A 163 -11.29 5.16 8.17
N ALA A 164 -10.92 3.88 8.32
CA ALA A 164 -11.81 2.84 8.82
C ALA A 164 -11.02 1.63 9.33
N GLU A 165 -11.76 0.71 9.93
CA GLU A 165 -11.35 -0.67 10.18
C GLU A 165 -12.30 -1.60 9.44
N GLU A 166 -11.76 -2.61 8.77
CA GLU A 166 -12.53 -3.60 8.03
C GLU A 166 -11.95 -4.99 8.25
N THR A 167 -12.76 -6.01 8.02
CA THR A 167 -12.28 -7.41 7.99
C THR A 167 -12.40 -7.92 6.55
N ILE A 168 -11.28 -8.33 5.97
CA ILE A 168 -11.23 -8.90 4.61
C ILE A 168 -10.76 -10.35 4.74
N ASP A 169 -11.56 -11.29 4.28
CA ASP A 169 -11.27 -12.74 4.31
C ASP A 169 -10.82 -13.26 5.69
N GLY A 170 -11.40 -12.68 6.76
CA GLY A 170 -11.09 -13.02 8.15
C GLY A 170 -9.87 -12.28 8.73
N VAL A 171 -9.21 -11.42 7.96
CA VAL A 171 -8.09 -10.59 8.41
C VAL A 171 -8.60 -9.22 8.87
N ALA A 172 -8.40 -8.87 10.13
CA ALA A 172 -8.69 -7.53 10.64
C ALA A 172 -7.68 -6.52 10.07
N THR A 173 -8.18 -5.45 9.44
CA THR A 173 -7.36 -4.45 8.74
C THR A 173 -7.66 -3.04 9.19
N PHE A 174 -6.68 -2.15 9.04
CA PHE A 174 -6.91 -0.72 8.90
C PHE A 174 -7.07 -0.36 7.42
N VAL A 175 -8.05 0.49 7.12
CA VAL A 175 -8.18 1.15 5.82
C VAL A 175 -7.46 2.48 5.89
N VAL A 176 -6.35 2.59 5.17
CA VAL A 176 -5.53 3.80 5.13
C VAL A 176 -5.69 4.47 3.78
N LYS A 177 -6.24 5.68 3.77
CA LYS A 177 -6.19 6.56 2.61
C LYS A 177 -4.75 7.06 2.48
N SER A 178 -4.15 6.92 1.30
CA SER A 178 -2.78 7.32 1.02
C SER A 178 -2.72 8.22 -0.20
N LYS A 179 -1.80 9.17 -0.16
CA LYS A 179 -1.39 9.98 -1.31
C LYS A 179 0.11 10.16 -1.23
N VAL A 180 0.80 9.64 -2.22
CA VAL A 180 2.24 9.80 -2.41
C VAL A 180 2.44 10.55 -3.71
N SER A 181 3.13 11.69 -3.69
CA SER A 181 3.34 12.50 -4.87
C SER A 181 4.73 13.11 -4.88
N GLU A 182 5.37 13.07 -6.04
CA GLU A 182 6.58 13.85 -6.29
C GLU A 182 6.26 15.36 -6.23
N THR A 183 7.18 16.13 -5.68
CA THR A 183 7.01 17.59 -5.51
C THR A 183 7.79 18.39 -6.54
N GLN A 184 8.54 17.72 -7.41
CA GLN A 184 9.41 18.33 -8.43
C GLN A 184 9.35 17.51 -9.74
N GLY A 185 9.85 18.12 -10.82
CA GLY A 185 9.88 17.50 -12.15
C GLY A 185 8.83 18.10 -13.10
N ALA A 186 9.01 17.87 -14.40
CA ALA A 186 8.08 18.34 -15.43
C ALA A 186 6.75 17.57 -15.41
N GLU A 187 6.83 16.27 -15.11
CA GLU A 187 5.70 15.37 -14.99
C GLU A 187 5.81 14.62 -13.66
N PRO A 188 5.40 15.24 -12.55
CA PRO A 188 5.50 14.63 -11.25
C PRO A 188 4.58 13.39 -11.15
N ALA A 189 5.15 12.28 -10.68
CA ALA A 189 4.41 11.06 -10.47
C ALA A 189 3.62 11.11 -9.15
N ALA A 190 2.46 10.43 -9.14
CA ALA A 190 1.70 10.26 -7.92
C ALA A 190 0.99 8.91 -7.88
N ILE A 191 0.82 8.38 -6.65
CA ILE A 191 -0.02 7.23 -6.34
C ILE A 191 -0.98 7.65 -5.24
N GLU A 192 -2.27 7.54 -5.48
CA GLU A 192 -3.29 7.87 -4.50
C GLU A 192 -4.36 6.78 -4.41
N GLY A 193 -4.95 6.59 -3.22
CA GLY A 193 -6.00 5.59 -3.06
C GLY A 193 -6.18 5.13 -1.63
N LYS A 194 -6.55 3.87 -1.49
CA LYS A 194 -6.72 3.21 -0.20
C LYS A 194 -5.91 1.92 -0.15
N VAL A 195 -5.33 1.65 1.00
CA VAL A 195 -4.65 0.39 1.30
C VAL A 195 -5.24 -0.22 2.56
N TRP A 196 -5.45 -1.52 2.56
CA TRP A 196 -5.91 -2.32 3.70
C TRP A 196 -4.69 -3.05 4.26
N LEU A 197 -4.27 -2.64 5.44
CA LEU A 197 -3.12 -3.19 6.14
C LEU A 197 -3.60 -4.09 7.28
N ALA A 198 -3.11 -5.32 7.32
CA ALA A 198 -3.41 -6.23 8.42
C ALA A 198 -2.94 -5.62 9.76
N LYS A 199 -3.79 -5.64 10.78
CA LYS A 199 -3.44 -5.11 12.11
C LYS A 199 -2.37 -5.91 12.82
N SER A 200 -2.19 -7.18 12.47
CA SER A 200 -1.26 -8.10 13.12
C SER A 200 0.21 -7.86 12.75
N ASP A 201 0.47 -7.52 11.48
CA ASP A 201 1.83 -7.49 10.92
C ASP A 201 2.06 -6.35 9.92
N SER A 202 1.06 -5.51 9.72
CA SER A 202 1.05 -4.38 8.78
C SER A 202 1.28 -4.77 7.31
N GLN A 203 1.10 -6.04 6.97
CA GLN A 203 1.19 -6.48 5.57
C GLN A 203 -0.03 -6.03 4.77
N LEU A 204 0.21 -5.81 3.47
CA LEU A 204 -0.84 -5.48 2.52
C LEU A 204 -1.83 -6.65 2.36
N VAL A 205 -3.13 -6.37 2.51
CA VAL A 205 -4.22 -7.31 2.22
C VAL A 205 -4.91 -6.95 0.92
N LYS A 206 -5.15 -5.64 0.71
CA LYS A 206 -5.77 -5.10 -0.49
C LYS A 206 -5.27 -3.67 -0.72
N ALA A 207 -5.21 -3.24 -1.99
CA ALA A 207 -5.10 -1.82 -2.33
C ALA A 207 -6.01 -1.48 -3.51
N GLU A 208 -6.53 -0.26 -3.50
CA GLU A 208 -7.21 0.38 -4.62
C GLU A 208 -6.48 1.69 -4.89
N GLN A 209 -5.80 1.78 -6.01
CA GLN A 209 -4.87 2.87 -6.30
C GLN A 209 -5.14 3.48 -7.67
N LYS A 210 -4.93 4.78 -7.77
CA LYS A 210 -4.79 5.51 -9.02
C LYS A 210 -3.33 5.93 -9.15
N TRP A 211 -2.72 5.58 -10.25
CA TRP A 211 -1.38 5.96 -10.62
C TRP A 211 -1.44 7.09 -11.64
N ILE A 212 -0.59 8.08 -11.48
CA ILE A 212 -0.53 9.27 -12.34
C ILE A 212 0.92 9.49 -12.70
N ASN A 213 1.25 9.47 -13.97
CA ASN A 213 2.61 9.67 -14.51
C ASN A 213 3.68 8.78 -13.86
N VAL A 214 3.33 7.56 -13.46
CA VAL A 214 4.29 6.65 -12.81
C VAL A 214 5.23 6.06 -13.86
N PRO A 215 6.55 6.19 -13.72
CA PRO A 215 7.49 5.56 -14.65
C PRO A 215 7.39 4.03 -14.54
N MET A 216 7.55 3.35 -15.64
CA MET A 216 7.56 1.89 -15.68
C MET A 216 8.66 1.42 -16.65
N ALA A 217 9.57 0.58 -16.17
CA ALA A 217 10.62 0.01 -16.99
C ALA A 217 10.01 -0.74 -18.18
N GLY A 218 10.57 -0.51 -19.38
CA GLY A 218 10.09 -1.12 -20.63
C GLY A 218 8.83 -0.47 -21.22
N ALA A 219 8.17 0.47 -20.54
CA ALA A 219 7.08 1.24 -21.13
C ALA A 219 7.63 2.42 -21.97
N PRO A 220 6.94 2.81 -23.06
CA PRO A 220 7.40 3.92 -23.91
C PRO A 220 7.25 5.31 -23.24
N GLY A 221 6.69 5.36 -22.04
CA GLY A 221 6.49 6.58 -21.24
C GLY A 221 5.84 6.28 -19.90
N PRO A 222 5.60 7.34 -19.09
CA PRO A 222 4.95 7.17 -17.80
C PRO A 222 3.52 6.68 -17.98
N ILE A 223 3.04 5.89 -17.03
CA ILE A 223 1.70 5.31 -17.06
C ILE A 223 0.75 6.05 -16.14
N THR A 224 -0.50 6.13 -16.58
CA THR A 224 -1.64 6.57 -15.76
C THR A 224 -2.70 5.49 -15.81
N GLY A 225 -3.26 5.13 -14.63
CA GLY A 225 -4.24 4.04 -14.57
C GLY A 225 -4.80 3.82 -13.19
N SER A 226 -5.69 2.84 -13.08
CA SER A 226 -6.29 2.41 -11.82
C SER A 226 -5.98 0.95 -11.57
N PHE A 227 -5.65 0.61 -10.34
CA PHE A 227 -5.21 -0.73 -9.95
C PHE A 227 -5.96 -1.20 -8.70
N VAL A 228 -6.34 -2.46 -8.73
CA VAL A 228 -6.81 -3.21 -7.56
C VAL A 228 -5.81 -4.33 -7.30
N ILE A 229 -5.22 -4.31 -6.12
CA ILE A 229 -4.22 -5.27 -5.68
C ILE A 229 -4.83 -6.07 -4.53
N THR A 230 -4.76 -7.38 -4.59
CA THR A 230 -5.30 -8.27 -3.55
C THR A 230 -4.30 -9.35 -3.19
N ARG A 231 -4.20 -9.65 -1.89
CA ARG A 231 -3.41 -10.80 -1.43
C ARG A 231 -4.08 -12.08 -1.89
N GLU A 232 -3.29 -12.99 -2.43
CA GLU A 232 -3.71 -14.38 -2.68
C GLU A 232 -3.45 -15.25 -1.44
N LYS A 233 -4.31 -16.25 -1.25
CA LYS A 233 -4.17 -17.25 -0.17
C LYS A 233 -3.17 -18.33 -0.54
#